data_f856737fff52acfb9aedc7d38e142d81
#
_entry.id   f856737fff52acfb9aedc7d38e142d81
#
_cell.length_a   1.000
_cell.length_b   1.000
_cell.length_c   1.000
_cell.angle_alpha   90.00
_cell.angle_beta   90.00
_cell.angle_gamma   90.00
#
_symmetry.space_group_name_H-M   'P 1'
#
loop_
_entity.id
_entity.type
_entity.pdbx_description
1 polymer ?
#
loop_
_entity_poly.entity_id
_entity_poly.type
_entity_poly.pdbx_seq_one_letter_code
_entity_poly.pdbx_strand_id
1 'polypeptide(L)'
;MSYSLGLDVGSVCAKLALISEDSKAVYLNFEKITASPKSAVDSLISRIGQKFNLKEISTAGVSGSGRGVIPKELNWAEYSSSLGIASGILHCYSNVKTIVQIGGQSSFVITLEDGLKKPWQVVSNPLCAAGTGRFLEQQAYRIGISLEDFARTALECEGTAPRIAARCSVFAKSDLIHLQQKGVPMSAMLYALCESIARMVVSLKKGAFDEPVYFVGGVAANTAMVKALNEALSIRNGHPVDIIVPENYLFIEALGSALLAKESGKSSQVVVSNEVEGRLRYFEMPSLEKVIQKDGWKAPKIEGPFTGYLGVDVGSTSTKAVIIDDSGTRVMAKNYLMTAGKPVEAVKQVFRNLLPDIGDKVRIAGVGVTGSGRYLVGSFIGADLIKNEITAQTRAAADVDAEADIIEIGGQDSKLVIKRNGVVVDYQMNKACAAGTGSFIDELAEQLGIHVQNGEFAKLAFNAPHTIDLGSRCAAFMGQAVAAAQQEGVPIEVITASLSNSIAGNYLSKVLGNRKLGNKVILTGAVFYNDAVVSAFKKALEGKATLVPEHKEVSGAIGAALLAKESMEGRGSKFKGFQKVVDSTYKLSTFICKRCDNNCTISRMEIPGEKSTFYGSRCDL
;
A
#
# COMPACT_ATOMS: atom_id res chain seq x y z
N MET A 1 4.65 -44.99 -12.96
CA MET A 1 4.14 -43.86 -13.80
C MET A 1 5.19 -42.79 -13.80
N SER A 2 5.49 -42.21 -14.95
CA SER A 2 6.44 -41.10 -15.03
C SER A 2 5.68 -39.77 -15.02
N TYR A 3 6.14 -38.78 -14.25
CA TYR A 3 5.55 -37.47 -14.17
C TYR A 3 6.53 -36.41 -14.63
N SER A 4 6.00 -35.28 -15.08
CA SER A 4 6.76 -34.05 -15.36
C SER A 4 6.25 -32.91 -14.49
N LEU A 5 7.16 -32.17 -13.88
CA LEU A 5 6.86 -31.06 -12.96
C LEU A 5 7.16 -29.75 -13.63
N GLY A 6 6.26 -28.80 -13.48
CA GLY A 6 6.47 -27.41 -13.85
C GLY A 6 6.28 -26.48 -12.65
N LEU A 7 7.16 -25.52 -12.54
CA LEU A 7 7.15 -24.51 -11.49
C LEU A 7 7.18 -23.12 -12.11
N ASP A 8 6.23 -22.26 -11.72
CA ASP A 8 6.29 -20.82 -11.94
C ASP A 8 6.65 -20.14 -10.61
N VAL A 9 7.86 -19.62 -10.50
CA VAL A 9 8.30 -18.84 -9.34
C VAL A 9 8.13 -17.35 -9.66
N GLY A 10 6.92 -16.85 -9.42
CA GLY A 10 6.59 -15.44 -9.61
C GLY A 10 7.18 -14.54 -8.50
N SER A 11 6.80 -13.27 -8.49
CA SER A 11 7.19 -12.30 -7.45
C SER A 11 6.27 -12.30 -6.23
N VAL A 12 5.04 -12.83 -6.35
CA VAL A 12 4.01 -12.84 -5.29
C VAL A 12 3.65 -14.27 -4.89
N CYS A 13 3.60 -15.19 -5.84
CA CYS A 13 3.25 -16.59 -5.62
C CYS A 13 4.17 -17.51 -6.41
N ALA A 14 4.52 -18.66 -5.83
CA ALA A 14 5.03 -19.82 -6.54
C ALA A 14 3.85 -20.73 -6.88
N LYS A 15 3.81 -21.30 -8.10
CA LYS A 15 2.76 -22.23 -8.57
C LYS A 15 3.40 -23.47 -9.13
N LEU A 16 2.82 -24.60 -8.82
CA LEU A 16 3.31 -25.91 -9.20
C LEU A 16 2.24 -26.65 -10.01
N ALA A 17 2.65 -27.25 -11.10
CA ALA A 17 1.85 -28.16 -11.91
C ALA A 17 2.59 -29.49 -12.09
N LEU A 18 1.93 -30.59 -11.81
CA LEU A 18 2.39 -31.95 -12.12
C LEU A 18 1.52 -32.51 -13.24
N ILE A 19 2.14 -33.00 -14.29
CA ILE A 19 1.47 -33.66 -15.41
C ILE A 19 1.88 -35.12 -15.54
N SER A 20 0.94 -35.92 -16.00
CA SER A 20 1.15 -37.35 -16.31
C SER A 20 1.82 -37.56 -17.67
N GLU A 21 2.09 -38.83 -18.02
CA GLU A 21 2.66 -39.21 -19.32
C GLU A 21 1.79 -38.79 -20.50
N ASP A 22 0.46 -38.74 -20.34
CA ASP A 22 -0.48 -38.25 -21.34
C ASP A 22 -0.70 -36.74 -21.29
N SER A 23 0.18 -36.02 -20.59
CA SER A 23 0.19 -34.54 -20.47
C SER A 23 -1.03 -33.93 -19.77
N LYS A 24 -1.78 -34.72 -19.01
CA LYS A 24 -2.89 -34.21 -18.19
C LYS A 24 -2.39 -33.70 -16.85
N ALA A 25 -2.90 -32.59 -16.43
CA ALA A 25 -2.64 -32.07 -15.09
C ALA A 25 -3.23 -33.00 -14.02
N VAL A 26 -2.38 -33.56 -13.15
CA VAL A 26 -2.77 -34.47 -12.06
C VAL A 26 -2.69 -33.80 -10.69
N TYR A 27 -1.93 -32.70 -10.57
CA TYR A 27 -1.84 -31.92 -9.35
C TYR A 27 -1.46 -30.47 -9.66
N LEU A 28 -2.21 -29.55 -9.08
CA LEU A 28 -1.98 -28.12 -9.17
C LEU A 28 -1.99 -27.54 -7.75
N ASN A 29 -1.01 -26.72 -7.41
CA ASN A 29 -0.96 -26.05 -6.13
C ASN A 29 -0.16 -24.75 -6.22
N PHE A 30 -0.39 -23.83 -5.29
CA PHE A 30 0.37 -22.59 -5.18
C PHE A 30 0.68 -22.23 -3.73
N GLU A 31 1.69 -21.39 -3.56
CA GLU A 31 2.10 -20.83 -2.28
C GLU A 31 2.39 -19.34 -2.43
N LYS A 32 1.89 -18.51 -1.51
CA LYS A 32 2.23 -17.08 -1.47
C LYS A 32 3.66 -16.89 -0.98
N ILE A 33 4.45 -16.07 -1.69
CA ILE A 33 5.81 -15.75 -1.30
C ILE A 33 5.76 -14.61 -0.28
N THR A 34 6.09 -14.93 0.97
CA THR A 34 6.18 -13.96 2.07
C THR A 34 7.62 -13.74 2.51
N ALA A 35 8.28 -14.76 3.03
CA ALA A 35 9.67 -14.66 3.50
C ALA A 35 10.68 -14.77 2.33
N SER A 36 10.66 -15.88 1.60
CA SER A 36 11.53 -16.07 0.44
C SER A 36 10.87 -16.95 -0.63
N PRO A 37 11.23 -16.78 -1.91
CA PRO A 37 10.77 -17.67 -2.97
C PRO A 37 11.15 -19.13 -2.72
N LYS A 38 12.34 -19.38 -2.13
CA LYS A 38 12.81 -20.71 -1.80
C LYS A 38 11.89 -21.42 -0.80
N SER A 39 11.51 -20.75 0.29
CA SER A 39 10.61 -21.33 1.29
C SER A 39 9.26 -21.72 0.69
N ALA A 40 8.73 -20.90 -0.23
CA ALA A 40 7.49 -21.21 -0.94
C ALA A 40 7.65 -22.42 -1.87
N VAL A 41 8.78 -22.54 -2.58
CA VAL A 41 9.11 -23.71 -3.41
C VAL A 41 9.26 -24.97 -2.56
N ASP A 42 10.02 -24.92 -1.48
CA ASP A 42 10.24 -26.04 -0.56
C ASP A 42 8.91 -26.55 0.05
N SER A 43 8.01 -25.61 0.40
CA SER A 43 6.65 -25.92 0.87
C SER A 43 5.86 -26.68 -0.21
N LEU A 44 5.89 -26.23 -1.48
CA LEU A 44 5.20 -26.88 -2.58
C LEU A 44 5.78 -28.27 -2.87
N ILE A 45 7.11 -28.43 -2.88
CA ILE A 45 7.78 -29.72 -3.09
C ILE A 45 7.47 -30.68 -1.93
N SER A 46 7.44 -30.20 -0.69
CA SER A 46 7.07 -31.02 0.46
C SER A 46 5.62 -31.53 0.37
N ARG A 47 4.68 -30.66 -0.03
CA ARG A 47 3.27 -31.05 -0.20
C ARG A 47 3.06 -32.06 -1.32
N ILE A 48 3.78 -31.93 -2.43
CA ILE A 48 3.68 -32.92 -3.51
C ILE A 48 4.31 -34.24 -3.09
N GLY A 49 5.43 -34.22 -2.33
CA GLY A 49 6.08 -35.42 -1.80
C GLY A 49 5.22 -36.23 -0.83
N GLN A 50 4.18 -35.62 -0.20
CA GLN A 50 3.21 -36.32 0.62
C GLN A 50 2.18 -37.11 -0.20
N LYS A 51 1.99 -36.76 -1.48
CA LYS A 51 0.96 -37.36 -2.37
C LYS A 51 1.54 -38.20 -3.47
N PHE A 52 2.74 -37.89 -3.91
CA PHE A 52 3.42 -38.55 -5.04
C PHE A 52 4.85 -38.92 -4.65
N ASN A 53 5.35 -40.03 -5.21
CA ASN A 53 6.74 -40.37 -5.05
C ASN A 53 7.61 -39.45 -5.92
N LEU A 54 8.41 -38.58 -5.30
CA LEU A 54 9.27 -37.64 -6.02
C LEU A 54 10.25 -38.31 -7.01
N LYS A 55 10.62 -39.56 -6.77
CA LYS A 55 11.48 -40.35 -7.70
C LYS A 55 10.78 -40.71 -9.01
N GLU A 56 9.47 -40.66 -9.07
CA GLU A 56 8.69 -40.88 -10.30
C GLU A 56 8.57 -39.61 -11.17
N ILE A 57 9.05 -38.47 -10.68
CA ILE A 57 9.13 -37.24 -11.45
C ILE A 57 10.44 -37.26 -12.23
N SER A 58 10.35 -37.53 -13.51
CA SER A 58 11.52 -37.74 -14.38
C SER A 58 12.08 -36.45 -14.96
N THR A 59 11.24 -35.43 -15.17
CA THR A 59 11.63 -34.13 -15.73
C THR A 59 11.02 -32.99 -14.92
N ALA A 60 11.76 -31.89 -14.83
CA ALA A 60 11.27 -30.67 -14.16
C ALA A 60 11.68 -29.42 -14.92
N GLY A 61 10.75 -28.49 -15.01
CA GLY A 61 10.94 -27.18 -15.62
C GLY A 61 10.56 -26.05 -14.70
N VAL A 62 11.27 -24.93 -14.79
CA VAL A 62 11.01 -23.74 -14.00
C VAL A 62 10.95 -22.50 -14.88
N SER A 63 10.00 -21.62 -14.55
CA SER A 63 9.84 -20.28 -15.13
C SER A 63 9.61 -19.24 -14.03
N GLY A 64 9.27 -18.03 -14.43
CA GLY A 64 9.05 -16.93 -13.50
C GLY A 64 10.31 -16.14 -13.17
N SER A 65 10.12 -14.99 -12.52
CA SER A 65 11.21 -14.09 -12.15
C SER A 65 12.15 -14.66 -11.08
N GLY A 66 11.62 -15.56 -10.23
CA GLY A 66 12.36 -16.22 -9.16
C GLY A 66 12.96 -17.58 -9.52
N ARG A 67 12.98 -17.97 -10.81
CA ARG A 67 13.48 -19.30 -11.25
C ARG A 67 14.91 -19.64 -10.79
N GLY A 68 15.74 -18.62 -10.53
CA GLY A 68 17.10 -18.79 -10.06
C GLY A 68 17.25 -19.37 -8.65
N VAL A 69 16.14 -19.58 -7.91
CA VAL A 69 16.18 -20.26 -6.58
C VAL A 69 16.35 -21.77 -6.67
N ILE A 70 16.21 -22.35 -7.87
CA ILE A 70 16.43 -23.78 -8.09
C ILE A 70 17.92 -24.02 -8.27
N PRO A 71 18.55 -24.86 -7.41
CA PRO A 71 19.96 -25.23 -7.54
C PRO A 71 20.26 -25.87 -8.91
N LYS A 72 21.36 -25.47 -9.54
CA LYS A 72 21.75 -25.98 -10.87
C LYS A 72 22.01 -27.48 -10.88
N GLU A 73 22.43 -28.01 -9.75
CA GLU A 73 22.73 -29.44 -9.52
C GLU A 73 21.49 -30.33 -9.72
N LEU A 74 20.29 -29.76 -9.50
CA LEU A 74 19.02 -30.46 -9.71
C LEU A 74 18.65 -30.63 -11.19
N ASN A 75 19.37 -29.96 -12.08
CA ASN A 75 19.26 -30.09 -13.52
C ASN A 75 17.88 -29.77 -14.11
N TRP A 76 17.15 -28.83 -13.49
CA TRP A 76 15.86 -28.39 -14.03
C TRP A 76 16.05 -27.55 -15.29
N ALA A 77 15.10 -27.67 -16.21
CA ALA A 77 15.09 -26.85 -17.42
C ALA A 77 14.49 -25.44 -17.10
N GLU A 78 15.21 -24.39 -17.50
CA GLU A 78 14.75 -23.01 -17.29
C GLU A 78 14.06 -22.45 -18.54
N TYR A 79 12.90 -21.82 -18.35
CA TYR A 79 12.11 -21.22 -19.43
C TYR A 79 11.77 -19.76 -19.13
N SER A 80 11.54 -18.97 -20.18
CA SER A 80 10.95 -17.65 -20.02
C SER A 80 9.47 -17.75 -19.68
N SER A 81 8.95 -16.82 -18.89
CA SER A 81 7.52 -16.76 -18.55
C SER A 81 6.63 -16.75 -19.79
N SER A 82 7.00 -15.96 -20.81
CA SER A 82 6.23 -15.87 -22.04
C SER A 82 6.15 -17.20 -22.80
N LEU A 83 7.24 -17.99 -22.82
CA LEU A 83 7.24 -19.32 -23.43
C LEU A 83 6.40 -20.31 -22.62
N GLY A 84 6.53 -20.32 -21.30
CA GLY A 84 5.68 -21.14 -20.43
C GLY A 84 4.19 -20.83 -20.60
N ILE A 85 3.82 -19.56 -20.61
CA ILE A 85 2.43 -19.11 -20.81
C ILE A 85 1.92 -19.56 -22.18
N ALA A 86 2.68 -19.31 -23.26
CA ALA A 86 2.27 -19.67 -24.61
C ALA A 86 2.11 -21.20 -24.77
N SER A 87 3.06 -21.98 -24.27
CA SER A 87 2.99 -23.45 -24.31
C SER A 87 1.81 -24.00 -23.53
N GLY A 88 1.53 -23.44 -22.32
CA GLY A 88 0.40 -23.87 -21.50
C GLY A 88 -0.95 -23.59 -22.15
N ILE A 89 -1.14 -22.42 -22.75
CA ILE A 89 -2.39 -22.08 -23.47
C ILE A 89 -2.56 -22.90 -24.73
N LEU A 90 -1.50 -23.06 -25.53
CA LEU A 90 -1.56 -23.86 -26.77
C LEU A 90 -1.84 -25.36 -26.52
N HIS A 91 -1.49 -25.86 -25.35
CA HIS A 91 -1.87 -27.22 -24.95
C HIS A 91 -3.39 -27.33 -24.66
N CYS A 92 -3.98 -26.29 -24.07
CA CYS A 92 -5.40 -26.28 -23.71
C CYS A 92 -6.31 -25.91 -24.89
N TYR A 93 -5.83 -25.10 -25.84
CA TYR A 93 -6.63 -24.50 -26.91
C TYR A 93 -5.90 -24.56 -28.25
N SER A 94 -6.61 -24.96 -29.30
CA SER A 94 -6.03 -25.11 -30.65
C SER A 94 -5.91 -23.78 -31.42
N ASN A 95 -6.82 -22.83 -31.17
CA ASN A 95 -6.81 -21.53 -31.83
C ASN A 95 -6.48 -20.43 -30.82
N VAL A 96 -5.21 -20.02 -30.78
CA VAL A 96 -4.72 -18.97 -29.88
C VAL A 96 -4.10 -17.85 -30.70
N LYS A 97 -4.60 -16.62 -30.56
CA LYS A 97 -4.07 -15.42 -31.25
C LYS A 97 -3.45 -14.44 -30.27
N THR A 98 -4.15 -14.08 -29.24
CA THR A 98 -3.65 -13.15 -28.23
C THR A 98 -3.79 -13.74 -26.84
N ILE A 99 -2.74 -13.58 -26.03
CA ILE A 99 -2.78 -13.92 -24.60
C ILE A 99 -2.44 -12.64 -23.82
N VAL A 100 -3.32 -12.24 -22.94
CA VAL A 100 -3.09 -11.19 -21.95
C VAL A 100 -2.81 -11.87 -20.61
N GLN A 101 -1.65 -11.61 -20.04
CA GLN A 101 -1.31 -12.11 -18.70
C GLN A 101 -1.14 -10.91 -17.78
N ILE A 102 -1.86 -10.92 -16.63
CA ILE A 102 -1.65 -9.95 -15.56
C ILE A 102 -1.31 -10.73 -14.28
N GLY A 103 -0.04 -10.64 -13.92
CA GLY A 103 0.52 -11.23 -12.70
C GLY A 103 0.59 -10.23 -11.55
N GLY A 104 1.31 -10.61 -10.49
CA GLY A 104 1.51 -9.77 -9.30
C GLY A 104 2.29 -8.49 -9.60
N GLN A 105 3.41 -8.58 -10.33
CA GLN A 105 4.28 -7.44 -10.65
C GLN A 105 4.61 -7.30 -12.15
N SER A 106 4.05 -8.14 -12.99
CA SER A 106 4.28 -8.11 -14.45
C SER A 106 2.98 -8.28 -15.21
N SER A 107 2.93 -7.71 -16.40
CA SER A 107 1.84 -7.90 -17.37
C SER A 107 2.45 -8.10 -18.75
N PHE A 108 1.91 -9.06 -19.49
CA PHE A 108 2.34 -9.38 -20.84
C PHE A 108 1.17 -9.35 -21.80
N VAL A 109 1.44 -8.94 -23.03
CA VAL A 109 0.60 -9.21 -24.18
C VAL A 109 1.44 -10.05 -25.15
N ILE A 110 0.98 -11.26 -25.43
CA ILE A 110 1.62 -12.21 -26.33
C ILE A 110 0.72 -12.33 -27.54
N THR A 111 1.25 -12.14 -28.74
CA THR A 111 0.52 -12.29 -29.99
C THR A 111 1.16 -13.43 -30.81
N LEU A 112 0.35 -14.41 -31.19
CA LEU A 112 0.74 -15.61 -31.92
C LEU A 112 0.11 -15.58 -33.32
N GLU A 113 0.91 -15.82 -34.34
CA GLU A 113 0.41 -15.96 -35.72
C GLU A 113 0.00 -17.42 -36.02
N ASP A 114 0.89 -18.35 -35.72
CA ASP A 114 0.69 -19.80 -35.93
C ASP A 114 1.34 -20.60 -34.78
N GLY A 115 0.79 -20.43 -33.58
CA GLY A 115 1.35 -21.00 -32.38
C GLY A 115 2.81 -20.59 -32.15
N LEU A 116 3.67 -21.54 -31.74
CA LEU A 116 5.11 -21.33 -31.58
C LEU A 116 5.91 -21.69 -32.85
N LYS A 117 5.25 -22.08 -33.97
CA LYS A 117 5.91 -22.45 -35.23
C LYS A 117 6.42 -21.23 -36.00
N LYS A 118 5.82 -20.06 -35.79
CA LYS A 118 6.23 -18.79 -36.36
C LYS A 118 6.73 -17.81 -35.32
N PRO A 119 7.51 -16.79 -35.71
CA PRO A 119 7.88 -15.71 -34.79
C PRO A 119 6.64 -15.08 -34.14
N TRP A 120 6.70 -14.89 -32.85
CA TRP A 120 5.63 -14.33 -32.03
C TRP A 120 6.10 -13.07 -31.30
N GLN A 121 5.16 -12.22 -30.94
CA GLN A 121 5.48 -10.95 -30.30
C GLN A 121 5.13 -11.01 -28.83
N VAL A 122 6.00 -10.46 -28.00
CA VAL A 122 5.79 -10.28 -26.56
C VAL A 122 6.04 -8.82 -26.22
N VAL A 123 5.05 -8.20 -25.63
CA VAL A 123 5.19 -6.85 -25.06
C VAL A 123 4.85 -6.92 -23.58
N SER A 124 5.71 -6.35 -22.76
CA SER A 124 5.51 -6.31 -21.31
C SER A 124 5.37 -4.87 -20.80
N ASN A 125 4.74 -4.72 -19.64
CA ASN A 125 4.73 -3.43 -18.98
C ASN A 125 6.17 -3.03 -18.58
N PRO A 126 6.50 -1.73 -18.60
CA PRO A 126 7.73 -1.25 -17.99
C PRO A 126 7.76 -1.58 -16.49
N LEU A 127 8.96 -1.56 -15.91
CA LEU A 127 9.24 -1.92 -14.51
C LEU A 127 8.47 -1.06 -13.49
N CYS A 128 7.13 -1.16 -13.44
CA CYS A 128 6.29 -0.43 -12.51
C CYS A 128 5.08 -1.29 -12.12
N ALA A 129 4.69 -1.26 -10.85
CA ALA A 129 3.51 -1.98 -10.34
C ALA A 129 2.17 -1.47 -10.94
N ALA A 130 2.15 -0.29 -11.58
CA ALA A 130 0.98 0.17 -12.32
C ALA A 130 0.61 -0.85 -13.40
N GLY A 131 -0.65 -1.30 -13.40
CA GLY A 131 -1.14 -2.31 -14.33
C GLY A 131 -0.88 -3.76 -13.92
N THR A 132 -0.68 -4.02 -12.65
CA THR A 132 -0.42 -5.36 -12.11
C THR A 132 -1.31 -5.65 -10.91
N GLY A 133 -1.42 -6.94 -10.55
CA GLY A 133 -2.23 -7.41 -9.43
C GLY A 133 -1.80 -6.83 -8.07
N ARG A 134 -0.51 -6.56 -7.90
CA ARG A 134 0.01 -5.97 -6.67
C ARG A 134 -0.61 -4.61 -6.37
N PHE A 135 -0.88 -3.81 -7.39
CA PHE A 135 -1.53 -2.52 -7.20
C PHE A 135 -2.98 -2.68 -6.69
N LEU A 136 -3.73 -3.66 -7.21
CA LEU A 136 -5.08 -3.96 -6.71
C LEU A 136 -5.04 -4.44 -5.25
N GLU A 137 -4.12 -5.35 -4.92
CA GLU A 137 -3.91 -5.88 -3.58
C GLU A 137 -3.60 -4.75 -2.58
N GLN A 138 -2.68 -3.86 -2.92
CA GLN A 138 -2.34 -2.70 -2.09
C GLN A 138 -3.52 -1.75 -1.85
N GLN A 139 -4.37 -1.53 -2.88
CA GLN A 139 -5.54 -0.67 -2.69
C GLN A 139 -6.64 -1.37 -1.87
N ALA A 140 -6.86 -2.66 -2.06
CA ALA A 140 -7.78 -3.46 -1.24
C ALA A 140 -7.36 -3.44 0.24
N TYR A 141 -6.09 -3.70 0.53
CA TYR A 141 -5.52 -3.64 1.88
C TYR A 141 -5.72 -2.25 2.52
N ARG A 142 -5.39 -1.18 1.81
CA ARG A 142 -5.55 0.21 2.29
C ARG A 142 -6.98 0.56 2.65
N ILE A 143 -7.95 0.01 1.92
CA ILE A 143 -9.38 0.23 2.12
C ILE A 143 -9.94 -0.72 3.18
N GLY A 144 -9.21 -1.79 3.53
CA GLY A 144 -9.61 -2.78 4.51
C GLY A 144 -10.63 -3.79 3.99
N ILE A 145 -10.53 -4.18 2.71
CA ILE A 145 -11.41 -5.17 2.07
C ILE A 145 -10.61 -6.33 1.47
N SER A 146 -11.24 -7.50 1.36
CA SER A 146 -10.64 -8.65 0.65
C SER A 146 -10.61 -8.41 -0.87
N LEU A 147 -9.78 -9.16 -1.62
CA LEU A 147 -9.78 -9.07 -3.08
C LEU A 147 -11.10 -9.55 -3.71
N GLU A 148 -11.79 -10.50 -3.06
CA GLU A 148 -13.11 -10.97 -3.47
C GLU A 148 -14.16 -9.87 -3.29
N ASP A 149 -14.15 -9.20 -2.12
CA ASP A 149 -15.03 -8.06 -1.87
C ASP A 149 -14.73 -6.89 -2.80
N PHE A 150 -13.45 -6.67 -3.13
CA PHE A 150 -13.06 -5.68 -4.12
C PHE A 150 -13.75 -5.90 -5.46
N ALA A 151 -13.66 -7.13 -6.00
CA ALA A 151 -14.26 -7.45 -7.30
C ALA A 151 -15.79 -7.29 -7.27
N ARG A 152 -16.45 -7.80 -6.21
CA ARG A 152 -17.90 -7.68 -6.03
C ARG A 152 -18.34 -6.22 -5.95
N THR A 153 -17.70 -5.43 -5.07
CA THR A 153 -18.06 -4.02 -4.90
C THR A 153 -17.78 -3.20 -6.17
N ALA A 154 -16.70 -3.49 -6.89
CA ALA A 154 -16.41 -2.81 -8.15
C ALA A 154 -17.51 -3.03 -9.21
N LEU A 155 -18.10 -4.24 -9.27
CA LEU A 155 -19.19 -4.56 -10.20
C LEU A 155 -20.50 -3.84 -9.87
N GLU A 156 -20.69 -3.35 -8.65
CA GLU A 156 -21.84 -2.53 -8.24
C GLU A 156 -21.75 -1.08 -8.76
N CYS A 157 -20.71 -0.74 -9.53
CA CYS A 157 -20.57 0.59 -10.10
C CYS A 157 -21.69 0.88 -11.10
N GLU A 158 -22.52 1.86 -10.77
CA GLU A 158 -23.56 2.39 -11.66
C GLU A 158 -23.02 3.60 -12.44
N GLY A 159 -23.29 3.64 -13.74
CA GLY A 159 -22.87 4.74 -14.61
C GLY A 159 -21.37 4.73 -14.94
N THR A 160 -20.81 5.91 -15.20
CA THR A 160 -19.41 6.06 -15.62
C THR A 160 -18.49 6.21 -14.41
N ALA A 161 -17.49 5.36 -14.31
CA ALA A 161 -16.47 5.46 -13.27
C ALA A 161 -15.58 6.72 -13.45
N PRO A 162 -15.08 7.32 -12.38
CA PRO A 162 -14.22 8.49 -12.47
C PRO A 162 -12.88 8.12 -13.11
N ARG A 163 -12.33 9.01 -13.92
CA ARG A 163 -11.04 8.78 -14.55
C ARG A 163 -9.91 8.95 -13.54
N ILE A 164 -9.08 7.93 -13.37
CA ILE A 164 -7.86 7.94 -12.56
C ILE A 164 -6.62 7.70 -13.43
N ALA A 165 -5.44 8.08 -12.90
CA ALA A 165 -4.17 7.91 -13.61
C ALA A 165 -3.89 6.42 -13.89
N ALA A 166 -3.51 6.12 -15.15
CA ALA A 166 -3.19 4.76 -15.57
C ALA A 166 -1.69 4.45 -15.59
N ARG A 167 -0.83 5.47 -15.72
CA ARG A 167 0.62 5.26 -15.94
C ARG A 167 1.47 5.20 -14.68
N CYS A 168 0.89 5.52 -13.53
CA CYS A 168 1.64 5.58 -12.27
C CYS A 168 0.72 5.22 -11.10
N SER A 169 1.06 4.15 -10.37
CA SER A 169 0.32 3.70 -9.18
C SER A 169 0.26 4.77 -8.08
N VAL A 170 1.31 5.59 -7.96
CA VAL A 170 1.37 6.69 -6.99
C VAL A 170 0.34 7.78 -7.30
N PHE A 171 0.24 8.20 -8.58
CA PHE A 171 -0.77 9.17 -8.99
C PHE A 171 -2.19 8.60 -8.89
N ALA A 172 -2.39 7.35 -9.33
CA ALA A 172 -3.68 6.68 -9.18
C ALA A 172 -4.13 6.61 -7.71
N LYS A 173 -3.19 6.33 -6.78
CA LYS A 173 -3.45 6.35 -5.34
C LYS A 173 -3.86 7.74 -4.85
N SER A 174 -3.18 8.79 -5.30
CA SER A 174 -3.53 10.18 -4.97
C SER A 174 -4.91 10.56 -5.50
N ASP A 175 -5.23 10.17 -6.74
CA ASP A 175 -6.55 10.38 -7.33
C ASP A 175 -7.64 9.69 -6.50
N LEU A 176 -7.42 8.44 -6.08
CA LEU A 176 -8.37 7.71 -5.22
C LEU A 176 -8.61 8.42 -3.89
N ILE A 177 -7.55 8.94 -3.25
CA ILE A 177 -7.67 9.69 -2.00
C ILE A 177 -8.53 10.94 -2.21
N HIS A 178 -8.29 11.69 -3.28
CA HIS A 178 -9.09 12.86 -3.62
C HIS A 178 -10.55 12.51 -3.90
N LEU A 179 -10.81 11.39 -4.59
CA LEU A 179 -12.17 10.91 -4.85
C LEU A 179 -12.87 10.49 -3.55
N GLN A 180 -12.18 9.82 -2.63
CA GLN A 180 -12.69 9.49 -1.31
C GLN A 180 -13.07 10.75 -0.52
N GLN A 181 -12.21 11.75 -0.52
CA GLN A 181 -12.47 13.03 0.16
C GLN A 181 -13.67 13.79 -0.44
N LYS A 182 -13.96 13.57 -1.72
CA LYS A 182 -15.12 14.12 -2.43
C LYS A 182 -16.39 13.30 -2.23
N GLY A 183 -16.33 12.17 -1.52
CA GLY A 183 -17.48 11.30 -1.27
C GLY A 183 -17.93 10.49 -2.48
N VAL A 184 -17.04 10.22 -3.43
CA VAL A 184 -17.34 9.34 -4.57
C VAL A 184 -17.60 7.91 -4.05
N PRO A 185 -18.65 7.22 -4.56
CA PRO A 185 -18.96 5.86 -4.14
C PRO A 185 -17.76 4.91 -4.28
N MET A 186 -17.62 3.99 -3.32
CA MET A 186 -16.52 3.01 -3.30
C MET A 186 -16.53 2.15 -4.57
N SER A 187 -17.71 1.69 -5.01
CA SER A 187 -17.88 0.89 -6.23
C SER A 187 -17.30 1.57 -7.47
N ALA A 188 -17.59 2.87 -7.64
CA ALA A 188 -17.08 3.64 -8.77
C ALA A 188 -15.54 3.82 -8.71
N MET A 189 -14.98 4.02 -7.52
CA MET A 189 -13.53 4.13 -7.35
C MET A 189 -12.80 2.82 -7.63
N LEU A 190 -13.33 1.70 -7.15
CA LEU A 190 -12.75 0.38 -7.37
C LEU A 190 -12.84 -0.04 -8.85
N TYR A 191 -13.96 0.26 -9.51
CA TYR A 191 -14.08 0.00 -10.94
C TYR A 191 -13.15 0.88 -11.77
N ALA A 192 -12.97 2.16 -11.39
CA ALA A 192 -12.00 3.06 -12.02
C ALA A 192 -10.55 2.54 -11.95
N LEU A 193 -10.19 1.81 -10.88
CA LEU A 193 -8.90 1.12 -10.77
C LEU A 193 -8.79 0.00 -11.82
N CYS A 194 -9.82 -0.84 -11.96
CA CYS A 194 -9.85 -1.89 -12.98
C CYS A 194 -9.73 -1.30 -14.40
N GLU A 195 -10.49 -0.25 -14.71
CA GLU A 195 -10.38 0.45 -15.99
C GLU A 195 -8.99 1.06 -16.23
N SER A 196 -8.35 1.60 -15.18
CA SER A 196 -7.02 2.19 -15.30
C SER A 196 -5.98 1.13 -15.68
N ILE A 197 -6.04 -0.04 -15.07
CA ILE A 197 -5.17 -1.20 -15.39
C ILE A 197 -5.48 -1.71 -16.80
N ALA A 198 -6.75 -1.88 -17.14
CA ALA A 198 -7.16 -2.33 -18.48
C ALA A 198 -6.63 -1.39 -19.58
N ARG A 199 -6.80 -0.06 -19.42
CA ARG A 199 -6.25 0.95 -20.35
C ARG A 199 -4.74 0.85 -20.48
N MET A 200 -4.03 0.61 -19.39
CA MET A 200 -2.58 0.47 -19.40
C MET A 200 -2.16 -0.79 -20.16
N VAL A 201 -2.77 -1.93 -19.90
CA VAL A 201 -2.48 -3.21 -20.57
C VAL A 201 -2.79 -3.11 -22.06
N VAL A 202 -3.95 -2.57 -22.44
CA VAL A 202 -4.31 -2.35 -23.86
C VAL A 202 -3.35 -1.38 -24.55
N SER A 203 -2.72 -0.45 -23.83
CA SER A 203 -1.74 0.46 -24.40
C SER A 203 -0.38 -0.19 -24.72
N LEU A 204 -0.11 -1.40 -24.23
CA LEU A 204 1.13 -2.12 -24.50
C LEU A 204 1.25 -2.51 -25.99
N LYS A 205 0.13 -2.88 -26.63
CA LYS A 205 0.10 -3.24 -28.06
C LYS A 205 -0.46 -2.08 -28.90
N LYS A 206 0.18 -1.78 -30.03
CA LYS A 206 -0.35 -0.86 -31.05
C LYS A 206 -1.35 -1.61 -31.93
N GLY A 207 -2.41 -0.90 -32.39
CA GLY A 207 -3.45 -1.48 -33.25
C GLY A 207 -4.46 -2.34 -32.51
N ALA A 208 -5.26 -3.09 -33.26
CA ALA A 208 -6.25 -4.01 -32.76
C ALA A 208 -5.62 -5.28 -32.16
N PHE A 209 -6.40 -5.98 -31.32
CA PHE A 209 -6.00 -7.26 -30.74
C PHE A 209 -6.62 -8.39 -31.57
N ASP A 210 -5.78 -9.34 -31.99
CA ASP A 210 -6.21 -10.49 -32.77
C ASP A 210 -6.99 -11.47 -31.87
N GLU A 211 -8.15 -11.90 -32.31
CA GLU A 211 -9.03 -12.79 -31.56
C GLU A 211 -8.87 -14.26 -32.01
N PRO A 212 -9.09 -15.19 -31.07
CA PRO A 212 -9.55 -15.04 -29.70
C PRO A 212 -8.48 -14.50 -28.74
N VAL A 213 -8.94 -13.77 -27.68
CA VAL A 213 -8.11 -13.22 -26.62
C VAL A 213 -8.26 -14.06 -25.35
N TYR A 214 -7.17 -14.57 -24.83
CA TYR A 214 -7.12 -15.33 -23.57
C TYR A 214 -6.58 -14.47 -22.46
N PHE A 215 -7.22 -14.49 -21.28
CA PHE A 215 -6.76 -13.76 -20.10
C PHE A 215 -6.33 -14.73 -19.00
N VAL A 216 -5.07 -14.66 -18.58
CA VAL A 216 -4.44 -15.56 -17.61
C VAL A 216 -3.68 -14.80 -16.52
N GLY A 217 -3.22 -15.52 -15.51
CA GLY A 217 -2.53 -14.97 -14.34
C GLY A 217 -3.50 -14.69 -13.18
N GLY A 218 -2.95 -14.39 -12.00
CA GLY A 218 -3.74 -14.26 -10.77
C GLY A 218 -4.86 -13.21 -10.82
N VAL A 219 -4.70 -12.17 -11.63
CA VAL A 219 -5.71 -11.09 -11.77
C VAL A 219 -6.94 -11.53 -12.58
N ALA A 220 -6.84 -12.60 -13.35
CA ALA A 220 -8.00 -13.16 -14.07
C ALA A 220 -9.10 -13.71 -13.15
N ALA A 221 -8.80 -13.93 -11.85
CA ALA A 221 -9.80 -14.21 -10.83
C ALA A 221 -10.75 -13.04 -10.55
N ASN A 222 -10.34 -11.80 -10.85
CA ASN A 222 -11.13 -10.60 -10.57
C ASN A 222 -12.11 -10.33 -11.71
N THR A 223 -13.39 -10.62 -11.49
CA THR A 223 -14.45 -10.47 -12.48
C THR A 223 -14.67 -9.02 -12.94
N ALA A 224 -14.45 -8.04 -12.06
CA ALA A 224 -14.49 -6.62 -12.44
C ALA A 224 -13.33 -6.25 -13.38
N MET A 225 -12.15 -6.89 -13.19
CA MET A 225 -11.02 -6.70 -14.10
C MET A 225 -11.27 -7.34 -15.46
N VAL A 226 -11.91 -8.53 -15.50
CA VAL A 226 -12.33 -9.17 -16.76
C VAL A 226 -13.27 -8.25 -17.52
N LYS A 227 -14.30 -7.68 -16.86
CA LYS A 227 -15.23 -6.72 -17.46
C LYS A 227 -14.51 -5.48 -17.99
N ALA A 228 -13.67 -4.85 -17.17
CA ALA A 228 -12.93 -3.65 -17.57
C ALA A 228 -11.97 -3.90 -18.76
N LEU A 229 -11.37 -5.10 -18.82
CA LEU A 229 -10.49 -5.48 -19.92
C LEU A 229 -11.30 -5.76 -21.20
N ASN A 230 -12.47 -6.42 -21.10
CA ASN A 230 -13.40 -6.59 -22.21
C ASN A 230 -13.80 -5.25 -22.83
N GLU A 231 -14.22 -4.30 -21.99
CA GLU A 231 -14.63 -2.96 -22.43
C GLU A 231 -13.46 -2.21 -23.11
N ALA A 232 -12.27 -2.25 -22.51
CA ALA A 232 -11.09 -1.58 -23.06
C ALA A 232 -10.63 -2.18 -24.41
N LEU A 233 -10.69 -3.50 -24.57
CA LEU A 233 -10.39 -4.19 -25.82
C LEU A 233 -11.44 -3.93 -26.88
N SER A 234 -12.73 -3.93 -26.52
CA SER A 234 -13.84 -3.63 -27.41
C SER A 234 -13.71 -2.20 -28.00
N ILE A 235 -13.37 -1.22 -27.14
CA ILE A 235 -13.07 0.14 -27.59
C ILE A 235 -11.88 0.16 -28.56
N ARG A 236 -10.85 -0.63 -28.26
CA ARG A 236 -9.62 -0.67 -29.08
C ARG A 236 -9.87 -1.32 -30.44
N ASN A 237 -10.65 -2.40 -30.49
CA ASN A 237 -10.96 -3.15 -31.70
C ASN A 237 -12.09 -2.51 -32.53
N GLY A 238 -12.93 -1.65 -31.92
CA GLY A 238 -14.09 -1.02 -32.56
C GLY A 238 -15.33 -1.95 -32.67
N HIS A 239 -15.30 -3.10 -32.00
CA HIS A 239 -16.41 -4.06 -31.90
C HIS A 239 -16.32 -4.81 -30.58
N PRO A 240 -17.41 -5.45 -30.10
CA PRO A 240 -17.38 -6.26 -28.87
C PRO A 240 -16.33 -7.38 -28.97
N VAL A 241 -15.53 -7.51 -27.92
CA VAL A 241 -14.51 -8.57 -27.75
C VAL A 241 -14.88 -9.40 -26.54
N ASP A 242 -14.94 -10.73 -26.71
CA ASP A 242 -15.14 -11.66 -25.59
C ASP A 242 -13.82 -12.28 -25.18
N ILE A 243 -13.40 -12.00 -23.95
CA ILE A 243 -12.19 -12.58 -23.39
C ILE A 243 -12.49 -13.96 -22.85
N ILE A 244 -11.61 -14.92 -23.16
CA ILE A 244 -11.66 -16.27 -22.63
C ILE A 244 -10.74 -16.36 -21.40
N VAL A 245 -11.33 -16.67 -20.24
CA VAL A 245 -10.56 -16.99 -19.01
C VAL A 245 -10.51 -18.51 -18.87
N PRO A 246 -9.36 -19.15 -19.06
CA PRO A 246 -9.22 -20.61 -18.89
C PRO A 246 -9.52 -21.06 -17.46
N GLU A 247 -10.02 -22.26 -17.27
CA GLU A 247 -10.26 -22.83 -15.93
C GLU A 247 -9.01 -22.81 -15.06
N ASN A 248 -7.86 -23.15 -15.65
CA ASN A 248 -6.56 -23.18 -14.95
C ASN A 248 -5.75 -21.88 -15.16
N TYR A 249 -6.40 -20.73 -15.30
CA TYR A 249 -5.77 -19.43 -15.59
C TYR A 249 -4.58 -19.09 -14.68
N LEU A 250 -4.59 -19.55 -13.44
CA LEU A 250 -3.53 -19.32 -12.45
C LEU A 250 -2.28 -20.15 -12.73
N PHE A 251 -2.44 -21.37 -13.28
CA PHE A 251 -1.39 -22.38 -13.41
C PHE A 251 -0.83 -22.53 -14.83
N ILE A 252 -1.31 -21.76 -15.79
CA ILE A 252 -0.96 -21.88 -17.22
C ILE A 252 0.56 -21.84 -17.43
N GLU A 253 1.28 -20.96 -16.75
CA GLU A 253 2.73 -20.84 -16.87
C GLU A 253 3.46 -22.08 -16.31
N ALA A 254 3.03 -22.59 -15.16
CA ALA A 254 3.57 -23.81 -14.57
C ALA A 254 3.26 -25.05 -15.43
N LEU A 255 2.03 -25.14 -15.97
CA LEU A 255 1.65 -26.19 -16.91
C LEU A 255 2.54 -26.18 -18.15
N GLY A 256 2.74 -25.02 -18.75
CA GLY A 256 3.63 -24.88 -19.91
C GLY A 256 5.08 -25.25 -19.59
N SER A 257 5.58 -24.90 -18.40
CA SER A 257 6.92 -25.30 -17.97
C SER A 257 7.05 -26.82 -17.79
N ALA A 258 5.99 -27.50 -17.30
CA ALA A 258 5.97 -28.97 -17.20
C ALA A 258 5.97 -29.63 -18.58
N LEU A 259 5.17 -29.10 -19.52
CA LEU A 259 5.10 -29.60 -20.90
C LEU A 259 6.44 -29.46 -21.62
N LEU A 260 7.06 -28.29 -21.53
CA LEU A 260 8.38 -28.03 -22.13
C LEU A 260 9.46 -28.90 -21.51
N ALA A 261 9.43 -29.14 -20.19
CA ALA A 261 10.36 -30.03 -19.52
C ALA A 261 10.20 -31.48 -20.01
N LYS A 262 8.96 -31.93 -20.17
CA LYS A 262 8.64 -33.27 -20.74
C LYS A 262 9.17 -33.42 -22.17
N GLU A 263 8.91 -32.41 -23.03
CA GLU A 263 9.40 -32.41 -24.42
C GLU A 263 10.92 -32.41 -24.50
N SER A 264 11.60 -31.69 -23.58
CA SER A 264 13.06 -31.68 -23.56
C SER A 264 13.68 -33.02 -23.17
N GLY A 265 12.94 -33.88 -22.46
CA GLY A 265 13.41 -35.16 -21.97
C GLY A 265 14.59 -35.09 -20.99
N LYS A 266 14.95 -33.90 -20.52
CA LYS A 266 16.09 -33.69 -19.63
C LYS A 266 15.78 -34.22 -18.24
N SER A 267 16.47 -35.29 -17.84
CA SER A 267 16.30 -35.85 -16.50
C SER A 267 16.66 -34.85 -15.41
N SER A 268 15.79 -34.72 -14.43
CA SER A 268 15.90 -33.77 -13.33
C SER A 268 15.70 -34.46 -11.99
N GLN A 269 16.28 -33.88 -10.93
CA GLN A 269 16.05 -34.31 -9.56
C GLN A 269 15.08 -33.37 -8.87
N VAL A 270 14.10 -33.93 -8.16
CA VAL A 270 13.14 -33.15 -7.37
C VAL A 270 13.31 -33.53 -5.91
N VAL A 271 13.89 -32.62 -5.15
CA VAL A 271 14.17 -32.78 -3.72
C VAL A 271 13.87 -31.49 -2.96
N VAL A 272 13.56 -31.58 -1.68
CA VAL A 272 13.56 -30.44 -0.77
C VAL A 272 15.00 -30.11 -0.43
N SER A 273 15.49 -28.94 -0.79
CA SER A 273 16.89 -28.58 -0.59
C SER A 273 17.07 -27.79 0.69
N ASN A 274 17.99 -28.22 1.54
CA ASN A 274 18.23 -27.58 2.84
C ASN A 274 19.23 -26.41 2.81
N GLU A 275 19.89 -26.13 1.69
CA GLU A 275 20.90 -25.07 1.61
C GLU A 275 20.78 -24.23 0.33
N VAL A 276 20.93 -22.92 0.46
CA VAL A 276 21.24 -22.00 -0.65
C VAL A 276 22.39 -21.12 -0.22
N GLU A 277 23.57 -21.37 -0.74
CA GLU A 277 24.62 -20.37 -0.82
C GLU A 277 24.32 -19.42 -2.00
N GLY A 278 23.56 -18.36 -1.74
CA GLY A 278 23.45 -17.22 -2.64
C GLY A 278 24.69 -16.32 -2.49
N ARG A 279 25.46 -16.11 -3.55
CA ARG A 279 26.43 -15.01 -3.57
C ARG A 279 25.65 -13.71 -3.59
N LEU A 280 25.59 -13.02 -2.43
CA LEU A 280 25.00 -11.69 -2.31
C LEU A 280 25.73 -10.72 -3.23
N ARG A 281 25.01 -10.06 -4.14
CA ARG A 281 25.55 -9.04 -5.06
C ARG A 281 25.47 -7.62 -4.47
N TYR A 282 25.07 -7.52 -3.20
CA TYR A 282 24.87 -6.24 -2.53
C TYR A 282 26.08 -5.81 -1.74
N PHE A 283 26.34 -4.52 -1.74
CA PHE A 283 27.35 -3.94 -0.85
C PHE A 283 26.78 -3.90 0.57
N GLU A 284 27.53 -4.50 1.50
CA GLU A 284 27.16 -4.52 2.90
C GLU A 284 27.47 -3.18 3.57
N MET A 285 26.54 -2.69 4.35
CA MET A 285 26.65 -1.48 5.15
C MET A 285 26.44 -1.83 6.64
N PRO A 286 26.91 -1.00 7.59
CA PRO A 286 26.73 -1.25 9.02
C PRO A 286 25.25 -1.46 9.39
N SER A 287 25.02 -2.35 10.37
CA SER A 287 23.70 -2.59 10.96
C SER A 287 23.12 -1.31 11.59
N LEU A 288 21.82 -1.37 11.91
CA LEU A 288 21.15 -0.30 12.65
C LEU A 288 21.55 -0.36 14.13
N GLU A 289 21.84 0.80 14.73
CA GLU A 289 22.00 0.90 16.17
C GLU A 289 20.65 0.70 16.87
N LYS A 290 20.66 -0.14 17.91
CA LYS A 290 19.43 -0.43 18.64
C LYS A 290 18.97 0.80 19.42
N VAL A 291 17.82 1.31 19.06
CA VAL A 291 17.10 2.39 19.76
C VAL A 291 15.85 1.78 20.38
N ILE A 292 15.64 2.03 21.66
CA ILE A 292 14.39 1.68 22.34
C ILE A 292 13.78 2.99 22.82
N GLN A 293 12.61 3.34 22.28
CA GLN A 293 11.84 4.45 22.79
C GLN A 293 11.19 4.02 24.10
N LYS A 294 11.10 4.96 25.04
CA LYS A 294 10.32 4.72 26.25
C LYS A 294 8.84 4.70 25.88
N ASP A 295 8.32 3.51 25.61
CA ASP A 295 6.89 3.29 25.50
C ASP A 295 6.31 3.05 26.88
N GLY A 296 5.45 3.93 27.31
CA GLY A 296 4.92 3.78 28.65
C GLY A 296 3.81 4.76 28.99
N TRP A 297 3.35 5.57 28.02
CA TRP A 297 2.20 6.41 28.32
C TRP A 297 0.99 5.53 28.65
N LYS A 298 0.48 5.72 29.87
CA LYS A 298 -0.79 5.15 30.29
C LYS A 298 -1.76 6.30 30.50
N ALA A 299 -3.00 6.12 30.07
CA ALA A 299 -4.03 7.11 30.33
C ALA A 299 -4.08 7.41 31.84
N PRO A 300 -3.99 8.68 32.24
CA PRO A 300 -4.09 9.04 33.66
C PRO A 300 -5.48 8.66 34.18
N LYS A 301 -5.53 8.18 35.42
CA LYS A 301 -6.81 7.88 36.06
C LYS A 301 -7.57 9.18 36.28
N ILE A 302 -8.76 9.26 35.69
CA ILE A 302 -9.64 10.43 35.85
C ILE A 302 -10.49 10.22 37.10
N GLU A 303 -10.16 10.92 38.19
CA GLU A 303 -10.83 10.75 39.50
C GLU A 303 -12.06 11.63 39.66
N GLY A 304 -12.19 12.72 38.91
CA GLY A 304 -13.30 13.65 38.99
C GLY A 304 -13.54 14.47 37.72
N PRO A 305 -14.57 15.33 37.70
CA PRO A 305 -14.83 16.19 36.55
C PRO A 305 -13.64 17.11 36.25
N PHE A 306 -13.30 17.27 34.98
CA PHE A 306 -12.27 18.19 34.52
C PHE A 306 -12.69 18.92 33.25
N THR A 307 -12.12 20.09 33.03
CA THR A 307 -12.22 20.83 31.77
C THR A 307 -11.05 20.43 30.87
N GLY A 308 -11.32 20.17 29.60
CA GLY A 308 -10.29 19.83 28.63
C GLY A 308 -10.57 20.39 27.26
N TYR A 309 -9.58 20.25 26.38
CA TYR A 309 -9.67 20.66 24.99
C TYR A 309 -9.46 19.45 24.07
N LEU A 310 -10.32 19.33 23.07
CA LEU A 310 -10.30 18.23 22.12
C LEU A 310 -9.57 18.65 20.85
N GLY A 311 -8.57 17.91 20.46
CA GLY A 311 -7.93 18.03 19.15
C GLY A 311 -8.21 16.80 18.29
N VAL A 312 -8.56 17.03 17.04
CA VAL A 312 -8.81 15.96 16.06
C VAL A 312 -7.95 16.20 14.82
N ASP A 313 -7.19 15.20 14.44
CA ASP A 313 -6.40 15.17 13.20
C ASP A 313 -6.94 14.10 12.28
N VAL A 314 -7.54 14.51 11.15
CA VAL A 314 -8.19 13.64 10.19
C VAL A 314 -7.38 13.57 8.92
N GLY A 315 -6.43 12.65 8.90
CA GLY A 315 -5.60 12.38 7.72
C GLY A 315 -6.27 11.41 6.74
N SER A 316 -5.70 11.30 5.55
CA SER A 316 -6.13 10.34 4.51
C SER A 316 -5.93 8.89 4.91
N THR A 317 -4.89 8.59 5.70
CA THR A 317 -4.55 7.25 6.16
C THR A 317 -5.06 6.98 7.57
N SER A 318 -4.92 7.93 8.48
CA SER A 318 -5.25 7.74 9.89
C SER A 318 -5.98 8.93 10.48
N THR A 319 -6.86 8.65 11.44
CA THR A 319 -7.63 9.63 12.22
C THR A 319 -7.25 9.49 13.68
N LYS A 320 -7.00 10.63 14.34
CA LYS A 320 -6.56 10.70 15.72
C LYS A 320 -7.40 11.72 16.48
N ALA A 321 -7.65 11.46 17.75
CA ALA A 321 -8.16 12.46 18.66
C ALA A 321 -7.41 12.42 19.98
N VAL A 322 -7.27 13.60 20.58
CA VAL A 322 -6.57 13.83 21.85
C VAL A 322 -7.40 14.76 22.71
N ILE A 323 -7.50 14.45 23.98
CA ILE A 323 -8.01 15.37 24.98
C ILE A 323 -6.84 15.79 25.86
N ILE A 324 -6.56 17.09 25.90
CA ILE A 324 -5.61 17.69 26.84
C ILE A 324 -6.35 18.33 28.00
N ASP A 325 -5.69 18.45 29.14
CA ASP A 325 -6.23 19.13 30.32
C ASP A 325 -6.34 20.64 30.11
N ASP A 326 -6.93 21.34 31.08
CA ASP A 326 -7.10 22.78 31.04
C ASP A 326 -5.77 23.56 31.04
N SER A 327 -4.72 22.99 31.63
CA SER A 327 -3.37 23.57 31.55
C SER A 327 -2.77 23.47 30.14
N GLY A 328 -3.17 22.48 29.36
CA GLY A 328 -2.61 22.17 28.05
C GLY A 328 -1.32 21.33 28.11
N THR A 329 -0.90 20.93 29.32
CA THR A 329 0.38 20.25 29.50
C THR A 329 0.28 18.72 29.56
N ARG A 330 -0.93 18.19 29.79
CA ARG A 330 -1.15 16.75 29.99
C ARG A 330 -2.13 16.19 28.97
N VAL A 331 -1.75 15.09 28.33
CA VAL A 331 -2.68 14.28 27.54
C VAL A 331 -3.48 13.40 28.48
N MET A 332 -4.79 13.62 28.52
CA MET A 332 -5.73 12.90 29.39
C MET A 332 -6.29 11.64 28.73
N ALA A 333 -6.54 11.70 27.42
CA ALA A 333 -6.96 10.57 26.60
C ALA A 333 -6.51 10.76 25.17
N LYS A 334 -6.22 9.68 24.47
CA LYS A 334 -5.90 9.68 23.05
C LYS A 334 -6.39 8.41 22.37
N ASN A 335 -6.75 8.52 21.10
CA ASN A 335 -7.05 7.38 20.27
C ASN A 335 -6.55 7.61 18.85
N TYR A 336 -6.09 6.55 18.22
CA TYR A 336 -5.53 6.50 16.88
C TYR A 336 -6.09 5.31 16.13
N LEU A 337 -6.62 5.50 14.91
CA LEU A 337 -7.06 4.42 14.04
C LEU A 337 -6.88 4.77 12.55
N MET A 338 -7.00 3.77 11.70
CA MET A 338 -6.95 3.95 10.24
C MET A 338 -8.25 4.61 9.75
N THR A 339 -8.14 5.63 8.88
CA THR A 339 -9.30 6.33 8.30
C THR A 339 -10.09 5.44 7.35
N ALA A 340 -9.44 4.48 6.69
CA ALA A 340 -10.04 3.53 5.73
C ALA A 340 -10.98 4.19 4.69
N GLY A 341 -10.66 5.42 4.27
CA GLY A 341 -11.45 6.17 3.30
C GLY A 341 -12.79 6.72 3.78
N LYS A 342 -13.10 6.58 5.08
CA LYS A 342 -14.37 6.99 5.70
C LYS A 342 -14.13 7.94 6.87
N PRO A 343 -13.73 9.20 6.62
CA PRO A 343 -13.25 10.10 7.67
C PRO A 343 -14.28 10.37 8.78
N VAL A 344 -15.57 10.47 8.45
CA VAL A 344 -16.63 10.70 9.44
C VAL A 344 -16.82 9.45 10.31
N GLU A 345 -16.87 8.26 9.71
CA GLU A 345 -16.99 7.01 10.47
C GLU A 345 -15.74 6.76 11.33
N ALA A 346 -14.56 7.10 10.82
CA ALA A 346 -13.33 7.00 11.59
C ALA A 346 -13.37 7.89 12.85
N VAL A 347 -13.85 9.11 12.74
CA VAL A 347 -14.01 10.01 13.91
C VAL A 347 -15.06 9.48 14.88
N LYS A 348 -16.20 8.98 14.39
CA LYS A 348 -17.20 8.33 15.25
C LYS A 348 -16.59 7.15 16.02
N GLN A 349 -15.77 6.35 15.36
CA GLN A 349 -15.11 5.22 16.02
C GLN A 349 -14.03 5.67 17.01
N VAL A 350 -13.23 6.70 16.69
CA VAL A 350 -12.27 7.31 17.64
C VAL A 350 -13.01 7.79 18.89
N PHE A 351 -14.15 8.45 18.74
CA PHE A 351 -14.94 8.95 19.87
C PHE A 351 -15.55 7.81 20.69
N ARG A 352 -16.04 6.72 20.06
CA ARG A 352 -16.48 5.51 20.78
C ARG A 352 -15.35 4.91 21.61
N ASN A 353 -14.14 4.90 21.06
CA ASN A 353 -12.98 4.34 21.77
C ASN A 353 -12.51 5.22 22.94
N LEU A 354 -12.73 6.55 22.87
CA LEU A 354 -12.40 7.47 23.96
C LEU A 354 -13.43 7.46 25.10
N LEU A 355 -14.70 7.24 24.81
CA LEU A 355 -15.79 7.29 25.80
C LEU A 355 -15.57 6.44 27.06
N PRO A 356 -15.06 5.18 27.00
CA PRO A 356 -14.79 4.39 28.19
C PRO A 356 -13.76 5.02 29.14
N ASP A 357 -12.76 5.73 28.58
CA ASP A 357 -11.68 6.33 29.36
C ASP A 357 -12.12 7.63 30.06
N ILE A 358 -12.94 8.43 29.35
CA ILE A 358 -13.32 9.78 29.82
C ILE A 358 -14.66 9.83 30.54
N GLY A 359 -15.62 8.96 30.15
CA GLY A 359 -17.00 8.94 30.67
C GLY A 359 -17.67 10.33 30.58
N ASP A 360 -18.52 10.64 31.55
CA ASP A 360 -19.17 11.95 31.69
C ASP A 360 -18.30 12.97 32.45
N LYS A 361 -17.02 12.65 32.71
CA LYS A 361 -16.14 13.45 33.56
C LYS A 361 -15.48 14.60 32.83
N VAL A 362 -15.53 14.67 31.49
CA VAL A 362 -14.89 15.75 30.74
C VAL A 362 -15.88 16.74 30.21
N ARG A 363 -15.64 18.02 30.50
CA ARG A 363 -16.26 19.16 29.84
C ARG A 363 -15.30 19.69 28.78
N ILE A 364 -15.66 19.52 27.50
CA ILE A 364 -14.85 20.06 26.39
C ILE A 364 -15.11 21.58 26.27
N ALA A 365 -14.10 22.37 26.56
CA ALA A 365 -14.14 23.83 26.48
C ALA A 365 -13.83 24.37 25.07
N GLY A 366 -13.16 23.59 24.23
CA GLY A 366 -12.88 23.93 22.84
C GLY A 366 -12.44 22.75 22.02
N VAL A 367 -12.73 22.80 20.72
CA VAL A 367 -12.41 21.75 19.76
C VAL A 367 -11.66 22.30 18.57
N GLY A 368 -10.44 21.80 18.36
CA GLY A 368 -9.62 22.09 17.18
C GLY A 368 -9.56 20.92 16.22
N VAL A 369 -9.65 21.16 14.92
CA VAL A 369 -9.56 20.13 13.88
C VAL A 369 -8.48 20.49 12.86
N THR A 370 -7.70 19.49 12.49
CA THR A 370 -6.66 19.57 11.45
C THR A 370 -6.69 18.33 10.54
N GLY A 371 -5.77 18.24 9.60
CA GLY A 371 -5.70 17.13 8.64
C GLY A 371 -6.42 17.43 7.33
N SER A 372 -6.30 16.54 6.36
CA SER A 372 -6.90 16.68 5.03
C SER A 372 -8.44 16.66 5.06
N GLY A 373 -9.05 15.91 6.02
CA GLY A 373 -10.50 15.85 6.26
C GLY A 373 -11.08 16.92 7.17
N ARG A 374 -10.28 17.92 7.58
CA ARG A 374 -10.62 18.90 8.63
C ARG A 374 -11.93 19.66 8.44
N TYR A 375 -12.28 20.04 7.22
CA TYR A 375 -13.50 20.80 6.96
C TYR A 375 -14.75 19.94 7.10
N LEU A 376 -14.74 18.74 6.49
CA LEU A 376 -15.85 17.79 6.57
C LEU A 376 -16.13 17.38 8.01
N VAL A 377 -15.08 16.94 8.71
CA VAL A 377 -15.21 16.46 10.09
C VAL A 377 -15.45 17.62 11.05
N GLY A 378 -14.78 18.76 10.87
CA GLY A 378 -14.95 19.92 11.72
C GLY A 378 -16.40 20.39 11.77
N SER A 379 -17.06 20.45 10.64
CA SER A 379 -18.50 20.77 10.58
C SER A 379 -19.36 19.67 11.20
N PHE A 380 -19.02 18.39 10.96
CA PHE A 380 -19.77 17.26 11.51
C PHE A 380 -19.80 17.26 13.03
N ILE A 381 -18.65 17.51 13.68
CA ILE A 381 -18.52 17.46 15.14
C ILE A 381 -18.84 18.80 15.85
N GLY A 382 -18.96 19.90 15.09
CA GLY A 382 -19.09 21.25 15.65
C GLY A 382 -17.76 21.80 16.18
N ALA A 383 -16.71 21.78 15.35
CA ALA A 383 -15.41 22.32 15.73
C ALA A 383 -15.44 23.83 15.90
N ASP A 384 -14.72 24.33 16.90
CA ASP A 384 -14.55 25.74 17.17
C ASP A 384 -13.45 26.36 16.32
N LEU A 385 -12.42 25.55 16.01
CA LEU A 385 -11.27 25.99 15.25
C LEU A 385 -10.88 24.94 14.20
N ILE A 386 -10.62 25.39 12.98
CA ILE A 386 -10.07 24.55 11.89
C ILE A 386 -8.75 25.16 11.44
N LYS A 387 -7.66 24.42 11.52
CA LYS A 387 -6.32 24.85 11.12
C LYS A 387 -5.65 23.85 10.18
N ASN A 388 -4.71 24.35 9.38
CA ASN A 388 -3.90 23.48 8.55
C ASN A 388 -2.89 22.67 9.38
N GLU A 389 -2.37 21.63 8.80
CA GLU A 389 -1.49 20.67 9.47
C GLU A 389 -0.14 21.27 9.89
N ILE A 390 0.43 22.19 9.09
CA ILE A 390 1.71 22.85 9.42
C ILE A 390 1.56 23.66 10.69
N THR A 391 0.50 24.45 10.79
CA THR A 391 0.20 25.27 12.00
C THR A 391 0.04 24.38 13.23
N ALA A 392 -0.73 23.29 13.12
CA ALA A 392 -0.95 22.38 14.23
C ALA A 392 0.34 21.69 14.68
N GLN A 393 1.12 21.14 13.74
CA GLN A 393 2.40 20.49 14.04
C GLN A 393 3.41 21.47 14.65
N THR A 394 3.48 22.70 14.12
CA THR A 394 4.38 23.72 14.66
C THR A 394 4.02 24.09 16.10
N ARG A 395 2.70 24.19 16.40
CA ARG A 395 2.24 24.52 17.76
C ARG A 395 2.57 23.40 18.76
N ALA A 396 2.34 22.13 18.39
CA ALA A 396 2.70 20.99 19.24
C ALA A 396 4.21 20.89 19.48
N ALA A 397 5.01 21.13 18.45
CA ALA A 397 6.46 21.06 18.53
C ALA A 397 7.05 22.19 19.39
N ALA A 398 6.39 23.34 19.53
CA ALA A 398 6.86 24.46 20.34
C ALA A 398 6.97 24.10 21.83
N ASP A 399 6.11 23.22 22.33
CA ASP A 399 6.14 22.76 23.72
C ASP A 399 7.25 21.71 23.95
N VAL A 400 7.76 21.06 22.89
CA VAL A 400 8.90 20.14 22.96
C VAL A 400 10.23 20.91 22.91
N ASP A 401 10.42 21.71 21.87
CA ASP A 401 11.54 22.64 21.69
C ASP A 401 11.16 23.71 20.66
N ALA A 402 11.11 24.96 21.12
CA ALA A 402 10.69 26.08 20.29
C ALA A 402 11.62 26.34 19.09
N GLU A 403 12.91 26.00 19.20
CA GLU A 403 13.93 26.26 18.18
C GLU A 403 14.17 25.09 17.22
N ALA A 404 13.72 23.87 17.56
CA ALA A 404 13.99 22.70 16.76
C ALA A 404 13.22 22.71 15.44
N ASP A 405 13.89 22.30 14.37
CA ASP A 405 13.23 21.99 13.10
C ASP A 405 12.37 20.73 13.24
N ILE A 406 11.35 20.57 12.40
CA ILE A 406 10.40 19.46 12.51
C ILE A 406 10.49 18.59 11.26
N ILE A 407 10.73 17.32 11.45
CA ILE A 407 10.54 16.24 10.48
C ILE A 407 9.30 15.48 10.89
N GLU A 408 8.21 15.64 10.13
CA GLU A 408 6.97 14.88 10.33
C GLU A 408 6.79 13.90 9.21
N ILE A 409 6.55 12.62 9.58
CA ILE A 409 6.24 11.57 8.61
C ILE A 409 4.92 10.93 8.99
N GLY A 410 3.91 11.30 8.25
CA GLY A 410 2.56 10.71 8.30
C GLY A 410 2.41 9.51 7.38
N GLY A 411 1.19 9.00 7.26
CA GLY A 411 0.88 7.84 6.42
C GLY A 411 1.05 8.08 4.92
N GLN A 412 0.63 9.25 4.41
CA GLN A 412 0.68 9.60 2.97
C GLN A 412 1.58 10.81 2.70
N ASP A 413 1.65 11.70 3.66
CA ASP A 413 2.37 12.95 3.55
C ASP A 413 3.54 12.96 4.51
N SER A 414 4.61 13.63 4.12
CA SER A 414 5.72 13.98 4.98
C SER A 414 5.98 15.48 4.86
N LYS A 415 6.34 16.08 5.98
CA LYS A 415 6.49 17.51 6.10
C LYS A 415 7.81 17.84 6.78
N LEU A 416 8.42 18.89 6.30
CA LEU A 416 9.58 19.54 6.88
C LEU A 416 9.15 20.96 7.28
N VAL A 417 9.44 21.36 8.51
CA VAL A 417 9.29 22.75 8.95
C VAL A 417 10.62 23.24 9.49
N ILE A 418 11.13 24.31 8.93
CA ILE A 418 12.39 24.92 9.33
C ILE A 418 12.07 26.17 10.16
N LYS A 419 12.66 26.23 11.34
CA LYS A 419 12.46 27.33 12.28
C LYS A 419 13.76 28.08 12.54
N ARG A 420 13.65 29.37 12.76
CA ARG A 420 14.74 30.22 13.21
C ARG A 420 14.17 31.24 14.21
N ASN A 421 14.77 31.31 15.38
CA ASN A 421 14.29 32.17 16.48
C ASN A 421 12.80 31.91 16.82
N GLY A 422 12.40 30.62 16.86
CA GLY A 422 11.03 30.19 17.13
C GLY A 422 10.03 30.42 16.00
N VAL A 423 10.43 31.08 14.90
CA VAL A 423 9.54 31.41 13.77
C VAL A 423 9.77 30.45 12.61
N VAL A 424 8.69 30.03 11.96
CA VAL A 424 8.76 29.21 10.73
C VAL A 424 9.28 30.10 9.59
N VAL A 425 10.45 29.74 9.05
CA VAL A 425 11.08 30.46 7.93
C VAL A 425 10.95 29.73 6.60
N ASP A 426 10.78 28.39 6.62
CA ASP A 426 10.53 27.57 5.43
C ASP A 426 9.78 26.31 5.82
N TYR A 427 8.99 25.78 4.89
CA TYR A 427 8.37 24.49 5.03
C TYR A 427 8.31 23.77 3.66
N GLN A 428 8.32 22.47 3.71
CA GLN A 428 8.21 21.64 2.52
C GLN A 428 7.29 20.46 2.84
N MET A 429 6.47 20.09 1.87
CA MET A 429 5.76 18.82 1.88
C MET A 429 6.30 17.92 0.76
N ASN A 430 6.21 16.61 0.93
CA ASN A 430 6.50 15.72 -0.19
C ASN A 430 5.58 16.07 -1.38
N LYS A 431 6.15 16.11 -2.56
CA LYS A 431 5.36 16.16 -3.80
C LYS A 431 4.65 14.82 -3.94
N ALA A 432 3.65 14.68 -4.75
CA ALA A 432 2.74 13.54 -4.98
C ALA A 432 3.33 12.09 -4.88
N CYS A 433 4.47 11.88 -4.23
CA CYS A 433 5.16 10.61 -4.12
C CYS A 433 5.21 10.12 -2.67
N ALA A 434 4.67 8.94 -2.39
CA ALA A 434 4.68 8.31 -1.07
C ALA A 434 6.09 7.83 -0.61
N ALA A 435 7.13 7.98 -1.42
CA ALA A 435 8.49 7.68 -1.00
C ALA A 435 8.91 8.61 0.15
N GLY A 436 9.23 8.04 1.30
CA GLY A 436 9.51 8.80 2.53
C GLY A 436 8.25 9.08 3.38
N THR A 437 7.19 8.27 3.25
CA THR A 437 5.98 8.32 4.07
C THR A 437 5.69 6.96 4.70
N GLY A 438 4.73 6.88 5.63
CA GLY A 438 4.32 5.64 6.28
C GLY A 438 3.87 4.55 5.31
N SER A 439 3.11 4.93 4.29
CA SER A 439 2.67 3.97 3.27
C SER A 439 3.82 3.26 2.55
N PHE A 440 4.99 3.87 2.46
CA PHE A 440 6.17 3.22 1.90
C PHE A 440 6.57 1.99 2.73
N ILE A 441 6.61 2.13 4.05
CA ILE A 441 6.94 1.03 4.96
C ILE A 441 5.79 0.01 5.01
N ASP A 442 4.54 0.47 5.14
CA ASP A 442 3.37 -0.41 5.24
C ASP A 442 3.23 -1.31 4.00
N GLU A 443 3.36 -0.73 2.78
CA GLU A 443 3.25 -1.47 1.52
C GLU A 443 4.37 -2.51 1.34
N LEU A 444 5.59 -2.19 1.79
CA LEU A 444 6.73 -3.09 1.67
C LEU A 444 6.74 -4.16 2.77
N ALA A 445 6.33 -3.82 3.98
CA ALA A 445 6.16 -4.77 5.07
C ALA A 445 5.06 -5.79 4.74
N GLU A 446 3.92 -5.34 4.19
CA GLU A 446 2.86 -6.23 3.72
C GLU A 446 3.35 -7.16 2.60
N GLN A 447 4.21 -6.68 1.68
CA GLN A 447 4.85 -7.53 0.68
C GLN A 447 5.68 -8.66 1.30
N LEU A 448 6.34 -8.36 2.43
CA LEU A 448 7.15 -9.31 3.19
C LEU A 448 6.32 -10.18 4.14
N GLY A 449 5.01 -9.95 4.27
CA GLY A 449 4.16 -10.62 5.24
C GLY A 449 4.41 -10.19 6.69
N ILE A 450 4.91 -8.97 6.90
CA ILE A 450 5.29 -8.42 8.21
C ILE A 450 4.24 -7.40 8.66
N HIS A 451 3.90 -7.42 9.95
CA HIS A 451 3.01 -6.45 10.57
C HIS A 451 3.82 -5.31 11.24
N VAL A 452 3.70 -4.10 10.71
CA VAL A 452 4.43 -2.92 11.25
C VAL A 452 3.90 -2.54 12.63
N GLN A 453 2.58 -2.62 12.83
CA GLN A 453 1.89 -2.10 14.01
C GLN A 453 2.18 -2.88 15.31
N ASN A 454 2.61 -4.14 15.23
CA ASN A 454 2.94 -4.97 16.41
C ASN A 454 4.45 -4.94 16.76
N GLY A 455 5.23 -4.08 16.11
CA GLY A 455 6.67 -3.97 16.34
C GLY A 455 7.54 -5.04 15.67
N GLU A 456 6.96 -5.98 14.94
CA GLU A 456 7.67 -7.07 14.26
C GLU A 456 8.73 -6.56 13.28
N PHE A 457 8.39 -5.52 12.51
CA PHE A 457 9.32 -4.91 11.55
C PHE A 457 10.60 -4.41 12.22
N ALA A 458 10.47 -3.64 13.31
CA ALA A 458 11.63 -3.11 14.04
C ALA A 458 12.46 -4.24 14.68
N LYS A 459 11.79 -5.25 15.24
CA LYS A 459 12.45 -6.42 15.83
C LYS A 459 13.29 -7.17 14.78
N LEU A 460 12.75 -7.43 13.61
CA LEU A 460 13.50 -8.04 12.51
C LEU A 460 14.68 -7.16 12.09
N ALA A 461 14.45 -5.86 11.88
CA ALA A 461 15.48 -4.93 11.45
C ALA A 461 16.66 -4.86 12.42
N PHE A 462 16.45 -4.92 13.74
CA PHE A 462 17.50 -4.92 14.74
C PHE A 462 18.23 -6.26 14.89
N ASN A 463 17.70 -7.35 14.36
CA ASN A 463 18.38 -8.63 14.30
C ASN A 463 19.30 -8.76 13.09
N ALA A 464 19.28 -7.80 12.16
CA ALA A 464 20.13 -7.81 10.99
C ALA A 464 21.60 -7.61 11.35
N PRO A 465 22.51 -8.49 10.89
CA PRO A 465 23.95 -8.34 11.15
C PRO A 465 24.56 -7.16 10.38
N HIS A 466 23.96 -6.78 9.26
CA HIS A 466 24.33 -5.67 8.38
C HIS A 466 23.11 -5.14 7.64
N THR A 467 23.27 -4.06 6.89
CA THR A 467 22.28 -3.57 5.93
C THR A 467 22.85 -3.60 4.52
N ILE A 468 22.00 -3.48 3.50
CA ILE A 468 22.41 -3.38 2.10
C ILE A 468 21.84 -2.11 1.48
N ASP A 469 22.42 -1.64 0.38
CA ASP A 469 21.87 -0.50 -0.36
C ASP A 469 20.75 -0.95 -1.32
N LEU A 470 19.50 -0.74 -0.92
CA LEU A 470 18.34 -0.92 -1.77
C LEU A 470 18.02 0.34 -2.61
N GLY A 471 18.77 1.42 -2.37
CA GLY A 471 18.59 2.72 -3.01
C GLY A 471 17.46 3.56 -2.40
N SER A 472 17.25 4.75 -3.00
CA SER A 472 16.23 5.72 -2.60
C SER A 472 15.23 5.91 -3.75
N ARG A 473 14.22 5.05 -3.82
CA ARG A 473 13.24 4.96 -4.93
C ARG A 473 11.81 5.07 -4.39
N CYS A 474 10.83 5.30 -5.30
CA CYS A 474 9.42 5.23 -4.89
C CYS A 474 9.01 3.80 -4.48
N ALA A 475 7.90 3.66 -3.75
CA ALA A 475 7.46 2.37 -3.23
C ALA A 475 7.31 1.29 -4.33
N ALA A 476 6.81 1.66 -5.51
CA ALA A 476 6.66 0.73 -6.64
C ALA A 476 7.99 0.14 -7.12
N PHE A 477 9.03 0.97 -7.28
CA PHE A 477 10.37 0.50 -7.66
C PHE A 477 11.09 -0.18 -6.49
N MET A 478 10.83 0.26 -5.27
CA MET A 478 11.39 -0.39 -4.08
C MET A 478 10.82 -1.80 -3.89
N GLY A 479 9.53 -2.01 -4.17
CA GLY A 479 8.94 -3.36 -4.16
C GLY A 479 9.63 -4.34 -5.11
N GLN A 480 10.14 -3.85 -6.24
CA GLN A 480 10.96 -4.67 -7.14
C GLN A 480 12.37 -4.94 -6.58
N ALA A 481 12.99 -3.92 -5.98
CA ALA A 481 14.29 -4.10 -5.32
C ALA A 481 14.19 -5.11 -4.17
N VAL A 482 13.12 -5.06 -3.38
CA VAL A 482 12.81 -6.05 -2.33
C VAL A 482 12.63 -7.45 -2.94
N ALA A 483 11.84 -7.59 -4.00
CA ALA A 483 11.64 -8.88 -4.65
C ALA A 483 12.96 -9.44 -5.23
N ALA A 484 13.80 -8.58 -5.83
CA ALA A 484 15.12 -8.98 -6.31
C ALA A 484 16.03 -9.45 -5.16
N ALA A 485 16.06 -8.72 -4.05
CA ALA A 485 16.83 -9.11 -2.87
C ALA A 485 16.35 -10.45 -2.30
N GLN A 486 15.03 -10.68 -2.22
CA GLN A 486 14.46 -11.96 -1.82
C GLN A 486 14.87 -13.11 -2.77
N GLN A 487 14.86 -12.85 -4.09
CA GLN A 487 15.27 -13.82 -5.10
C GLN A 487 16.77 -14.17 -5.02
N GLU A 488 17.59 -13.24 -4.56
CA GLU A 488 19.03 -13.45 -4.30
C GLU A 488 19.31 -14.05 -2.91
N GLY A 489 18.25 -14.37 -2.14
CA GLY A 489 18.38 -15.02 -0.83
C GLY A 489 18.76 -14.08 0.31
N VAL A 490 18.62 -12.76 0.15
CA VAL A 490 18.86 -11.80 1.23
C VAL A 490 17.91 -12.05 2.40
N PRO A 491 18.40 -12.24 3.63
CA PRO A 491 17.56 -12.46 4.80
C PRO A 491 16.55 -11.32 5.03
N ILE A 492 15.37 -11.66 5.53
CA ILE A 492 14.29 -10.70 5.76
C ILE A 492 14.68 -9.61 6.75
N GLU A 493 15.53 -9.95 7.74
CA GLU A 493 16.09 -9.03 8.71
C GLU A 493 16.94 -7.95 8.02
N VAL A 494 17.78 -8.35 7.09
CA VAL A 494 18.63 -7.44 6.31
C VAL A 494 17.78 -6.55 5.40
N ILE A 495 16.74 -7.10 4.77
CA ILE A 495 15.81 -6.34 3.94
C ILE A 495 15.07 -5.28 4.78
N THR A 496 14.54 -5.64 5.94
CA THR A 496 13.79 -4.71 6.82
C THR A 496 14.67 -3.59 7.36
N ALA A 497 15.90 -3.92 7.77
CA ALA A 497 16.88 -2.93 8.21
C ALA A 497 17.24 -1.96 7.06
N SER A 498 17.45 -2.49 5.86
CA SER A 498 17.78 -1.69 4.66
C SER A 498 16.63 -0.80 4.20
N LEU A 499 15.39 -1.25 4.34
CA LEU A 499 14.20 -0.43 4.09
C LEU A 499 14.09 0.76 5.06
N SER A 500 14.53 0.58 6.32
CA SER A 500 14.60 1.68 7.28
C SER A 500 15.60 2.76 6.84
N ASN A 501 16.76 2.38 6.29
CA ASN A 501 17.69 3.32 5.68
C ASN A 501 17.11 3.99 4.43
N SER A 502 16.37 3.23 3.61
CA SER A 502 15.78 3.75 2.36
C SER A 502 14.72 4.81 2.61
N ILE A 503 13.88 4.69 3.66
CA ILE A 503 12.89 5.73 3.98
C ILE A 503 13.59 7.02 4.44
N ALA A 504 14.64 6.92 5.26
CA ALA A 504 15.42 8.08 5.68
C ALA A 504 16.08 8.75 4.46
N GLY A 505 16.74 7.98 3.59
CA GLY A 505 17.35 8.48 2.35
C GLY A 505 16.33 9.13 1.40
N ASN A 506 15.16 8.54 1.23
CA ASN A 506 14.07 9.11 0.45
C ASN A 506 13.59 10.46 1.01
N TYR A 507 13.41 10.56 2.33
CA TYR A 507 13.00 11.80 2.96
C TYR A 507 14.07 12.90 2.77
N LEU A 508 15.33 12.58 3.08
CA LEU A 508 16.42 13.54 2.97
C LEU A 508 16.63 14.02 1.53
N SER A 509 16.53 13.14 0.55
CA SER A 509 16.74 13.52 -0.86
C SER A 509 15.56 14.29 -1.47
N LYS A 510 14.31 13.96 -1.09
CA LYS A 510 13.11 14.46 -1.78
C LYS A 510 12.34 15.53 -1.02
N VAL A 511 12.40 15.52 0.33
CA VAL A 511 11.69 16.49 1.17
C VAL A 511 12.66 17.53 1.70
N LEU A 512 13.76 17.13 2.32
CA LEU A 512 14.78 18.06 2.77
C LEU A 512 15.50 18.71 1.55
N GLY A 513 15.98 17.90 0.60
CA GLY A 513 16.72 18.39 -0.56
C GLY A 513 17.95 19.20 -0.14
N ASN A 514 18.13 20.39 -0.72
CA ASN A 514 19.27 21.27 -0.46
C ASN A 514 19.09 22.18 0.77
N ARG A 515 18.02 21.99 1.56
CA ARG A 515 17.75 22.80 2.75
C ARG A 515 18.67 22.43 3.91
N LYS A 516 19.01 23.41 4.72
CA LYS A 516 19.88 23.21 5.89
C LYS A 516 19.03 23.14 7.17
N LEU A 517 19.12 22.02 7.88
CA LEU A 517 18.54 21.85 9.21
C LEU A 517 19.40 22.57 10.27
N GLY A 518 18.74 23.05 11.31
CA GLY A 518 19.38 23.51 12.54
C GLY A 518 20.09 22.37 13.30
N ASN A 519 20.55 22.68 14.50
CA ASN A 519 21.26 21.71 15.34
C ASN A 519 20.32 20.73 16.06
N LYS A 520 19.04 21.07 16.19
CA LYS A 520 18.01 20.25 16.84
C LYS A 520 16.89 19.94 15.87
N VAL A 521 16.42 18.69 15.88
CA VAL A 521 15.36 18.21 15.00
C VAL A 521 14.37 17.37 15.81
N ILE A 522 13.09 17.70 15.72
CA ILE A 522 11.99 16.90 16.27
C ILE A 522 11.54 15.90 15.19
N LEU A 523 11.54 14.61 15.53
CA LEU A 523 10.99 13.52 14.71
C LEU A 523 9.58 13.20 15.21
N THR A 524 8.57 13.46 14.40
CA THR A 524 7.16 13.30 14.77
C THR A 524 6.34 12.65 13.64
N GLY A 525 5.15 12.17 13.97
CA GLY A 525 4.32 11.37 13.07
C GLY A 525 4.37 9.87 13.37
N ALA A 526 3.35 9.13 12.95
CA ALA A 526 3.16 7.72 13.32
C ALA A 526 4.29 6.79 12.87
N VAL A 527 5.02 7.14 11.81
CA VAL A 527 6.13 6.34 11.29
C VAL A 527 7.26 6.21 12.32
N PHE A 528 7.45 7.21 13.18
CA PHE A 528 8.45 7.17 14.25
C PHE A 528 8.05 6.33 15.48
N TYR A 529 6.94 5.60 15.42
CA TYR A 529 6.72 4.47 16.31
C TYR A 529 7.66 3.30 16.00
N ASN A 530 8.11 3.21 14.77
CA ASN A 530 9.06 2.19 14.35
C ASN A 530 10.48 2.59 14.77
N ASP A 531 11.02 1.92 15.80
CA ASP A 531 12.35 2.18 16.34
C ASP A 531 13.47 2.02 15.31
N ALA A 532 13.34 1.13 14.35
CA ALA A 532 14.31 0.96 13.27
C ALA A 532 14.37 2.19 12.35
N VAL A 533 13.22 2.81 12.09
CA VAL A 533 13.17 4.07 11.34
C VAL A 533 13.79 5.21 12.14
N VAL A 534 13.52 5.28 13.45
CA VAL A 534 14.16 6.28 14.33
C VAL A 534 15.68 6.11 14.29
N SER A 535 16.19 4.87 14.39
CA SER A 535 17.62 4.57 14.28
C SER A 535 18.21 5.05 12.95
N ALA A 536 17.54 4.73 11.85
CA ALA A 536 17.98 5.15 10.51
C ALA A 536 18.04 6.69 10.37
N PHE A 537 17.04 7.41 10.91
CA PHE A 537 17.05 8.88 10.90
C PHE A 537 18.13 9.47 11.82
N LYS A 538 18.36 8.90 13.01
CA LYS A 538 19.45 9.33 13.90
C LYS A 538 20.81 9.21 13.21
N LYS A 539 21.06 8.08 12.54
CA LYS A 539 22.25 7.86 11.75
C LYS A 539 22.37 8.86 10.58
N ALA A 540 21.29 9.06 9.84
CA ALA A 540 21.28 9.96 8.68
C ALA A 540 21.37 11.45 9.06
N LEU A 541 21.06 11.81 10.30
CA LEU A 541 21.15 13.15 10.90
C LEU A 541 22.32 13.26 11.89
N GLU A 542 23.37 12.46 11.71
CA GLU A 542 24.56 12.47 12.58
C GLU A 542 25.07 13.90 12.80
N GLY A 543 25.47 14.21 14.04
CA GLY A 543 25.87 15.56 14.45
C GLY A 543 24.72 16.50 14.83
N LYS A 544 23.45 16.06 14.75
CA LYS A 544 22.28 16.83 15.19
C LYS A 544 21.60 16.16 16.39
N ALA A 545 21.09 16.98 17.31
CA ALA A 545 20.26 16.48 18.40
C ALA A 545 18.85 16.12 17.88
N THR A 546 18.51 14.83 17.89
CA THR A 546 17.19 14.34 17.48
C THR A 546 16.31 14.11 18.69
N LEU A 547 15.13 14.74 18.71
CA LEU A 547 14.13 14.66 19.76
C LEU A 547 12.91 13.86 19.24
N VAL A 548 12.49 12.84 19.98
CA VAL A 548 11.30 12.05 19.64
C VAL A 548 10.28 12.25 20.76
N PRO A 549 9.18 13.01 20.52
CA PRO A 549 8.15 13.25 21.55
C PRO A 549 7.43 11.96 21.96
N GLU A 550 6.97 11.89 23.20
CA GLU A 550 6.18 10.78 23.72
C GLU A 550 4.90 10.51 22.90
N HIS A 551 4.23 11.60 22.48
CA HIS A 551 2.96 11.55 21.73
C HIS A 551 3.13 11.88 20.24
N LYS A 552 4.24 11.43 19.66
CA LYS A 552 4.63 11.70 18.27
C LYS A 552 3.54 11.41 17.23
N GLU A 553 2.73 10.37 17.44
CA GLU A 553 1.71 9.90 16.50
C GLU A 553 0.44 10.78 16.48
N VAL A 554 0.23 11.52 17.56
CA VAL A 554 -0.95 12.40 17.73
C VAL A 554 -0.58 13.88 17.82
N SER A 555 0.67 14.24 17.48
CA SER A 555 1.17 15.62 17.56
C SER A 555 0.25 16.64 16.86
N GLY A 556 -0.27 16.32 15.66
CA GLY A 556 -1.20 17.19 14.95
C GLY A 556 -2.48 17.45 15.75
N ALA A 557 -3.02 16.42 16.40
CA ALA A 557 -4.20 16.55 17.25
C ALA A 557 -3.89 17.37 18.53
N ILE A 558 -2.73 17.14 19.15
CA ILE A 558 -2.27 17.96 20.30
C ILE A 558 -2.20 19.44 19.90
N GLY A 559 -1.55 19.74 18.78
CA GLY A 559 -1.45 21.13 18.29
C GLY A 559 -2.80 21.74 17.99
N ALA A 560 -3.74 20.99 17.43
CA ALA A 560 -5.11 21.46 17.21
C ALA A 560 -5.85 21.74 18.52
N ALA A 561 -5.67 20.90 19.55
CA ALA A 561 -6.25 21.14 20.88
C ALA A 561 -5.67 22.38 21.56
N LEU A 562 -4.34 22.57 21.50
CA LEU A 562 -3.66 23.76 22.05
C LEU A 562 -4.11 25.04 21.36
N LEU A 563 -4.22 25.04 20.04
CA LEU A 563 -4.72 26.17 19.27
C LEU A 563 -6.20 26.49 19.59
N ALA A 564 -7.01 25.43 19.80
CA ALA A 564 -8.40 25.63 20.27
C ALA A 564 -8.41 26.26 21.64
N LYS A 565 -7.60 25.79 22.60
CA LYS A 565 -7.46 26.38 23.92
C LYS A 565 -7.16 27.88 23.82
N GLU A 566 -6.15 28.26 23.06
CA GLU A 566 -5.73 29.64 22.86
C GLU A 566 -6.82 30.51 22.22
N SER A 567 -7.65 29.95 21.34
CA SER A 567 -8.70 30.69 20.63
C SER A 567 -10.02 30.83 21.40
N MET A 568 -10.25 29.97 22.42
CA MET A 568 -11.55 29.86 23.10
C MET A 568 -11.65 30.60 24.43
N GLU A 569 -10.62 31.41 24.82
CA GLU A 569 -10.68 32.17 26.06
C GLU A 569 -11.99 32.94 26.18
N GLY A 570 -12.78 32.59 27.20
CA GLY A 570 -14.06 33.25 27.50
C GLY A 570 -15.24 32.92 26.57
N ARG A 571 -15.10 31.95 25.65
CA ARG A 571 -16.17 31.57 24.70
C ARG A 571 -16.70 30.18 25.01
N GLY A 572 -17.99 29.94 24.71
CA GLY A 572 -18.58 28.62 24.77
C GLY A 572 -18.27 27.79 23.54
N SER A 573 -17.95 26.47 23.72
CA SER A 573 -17.69 25.57 22.61
C SER A 573 -18.97 25.22 21.83
N LYS A 574 -18.83 25.06 20.52
CA LYS A 574 -19.86 24.57 19.60
C LYS A 574 -19.89 23.04 19.50
N PHE A 575 -19.06 22.35 20.26
CA PHE A 575 -18.95 20.90 20.23
C PHE A 575 -20.30 20.22 20.51
N LYS A 576 -20.69 19.33 19.63
CA LYS A 576 -21.98 18.63 19.72
C LYS A 576 -22.05 17.57 20.83
N GLY A 577 -20.92 17.21 21.43
CA GLY A 577 -20.79 16.14 22.42
C GLY A 577 -20.47 14.79 21.77
N PHE A 578 -19.68 13.97 22.48
CA PHE A 578 -19.20 12.67 21.98
C PHE A 578 -20.35 11.75 21.59
N GLN A 579 -21.31 11.52 22.50
CA GLN A 579 -22.42 10.59 22.28
C GLN A 579 -23.29 11.04 21.09
N LYS A 580 -23.62 12.34 21.02
CA LYS A 580 -24.43 12.87 19.92
C LYS A 580 -23.73 12.69 18.56
N VAL A 581 -22.41 12.88 18.50
CA VAL A 581 -21.63 12.66 17.26
C VAL A 581 -21.63 11.17 16.88
N VAL A 582 -21.43 10.29 17.86
CA VAL A 582 -21.42 8.83 17.63
C VAL A 582 -22.76 8.34 17.08
N ASP A 583 -23.88 8.85 17.61
CA ASP A 583 -25.23 8.42 17.24
C ASP A 583 -25.77 9.12 15.98
N SER A 584 -25.17 10.24 15.56
CA SER A 584 -25.62 10.99 14.39
C SER A 584 -25.52 10.18 13.11
N THR A 585 -26.58 10.24 12.29
CA THR A 585 -26.57 9.75 10.92
C THR A 585 -26.30 10.92 9.96
N TYR A 586 -25.77 10.63 8.79
CA TYR A 586 -25.51 11.65 7.76
C TYR A 586 -25.63 11.07 6.36
N LYS A 587 -25.86 11.96 5.38
CA LYS A 587 -25.85 11.62 3.95
C LYS A 587 -24.84 12.53 3.25
N LEU A 588 -23.97 11.93 2.45
CA LEU A 588 -23.03 12.64 1.58
C LEU A 588 -23.51 12.54 0.13
N SER A 589 -23.49 13.66 -0.56
CA SER A 589 -23.73 13.75 -2.00
C SER A 589 -22.75 14.73 -2.63
N THR A 590 -22.51 14.61 -3.93
CA THR A 590 -21.61 15.50 -4.67
C THR A 590 -22.30 16.08 -5.87
N PHE A 591 -21.95 17.32 -6.23
CA PHE A 591 -22.38 17.97 -7.47
C PHE A 591 -21.28 18.90 -8.01
N ILE A 592 -21.37 19.24 -9.29
CA ILE A 592 -20.43 20.20 -9.91
C ILE A 592 -21.00 21.60 -9.78
N CYS A 593 -20.23 22.50 -9.16
CA CYS A 593 -20.58 23.93 -9.11
C CYS A 593 -20.40 24.56 -10.50
N LYS A 594 -21.46 25.19 -11.01
CA LYS A 594 -21.46 25.86 -12.32
C LYS A 594 -21.34 27.39 -12.23
N ARG A 595 -20.93 27.92 -11.08
CA ARG A 595 -20.87 29.39 -10.83
C ARG A 595 -19.71 30.09 -11.57
N CYS A 596 -18.62 29.37 -11.85
CA CYS A 596 -17.45 29.91 -12.55
C CYS A 596 -16.71 28.79 -13.28
N ASP A 597 -15.71 29.13 -14.07
CA ASP A 597 -14.92 28.20 -14.91
C ASP A 597 -14.12 27.15 -14.11
N ASN A 598 -14.00 27.30 -12.79
CA ASN A 598 -13.33 26.33 -11.93
C ASN A 598 -14.08 24.97 -11.83
N ASN A 599 -15.39 24.95 -12.12
CA ASN A 599 -16.22 23.73 -12.09
C ASN A 599 -15.94 22.83 -10.89
N CYS A 600 -15.89 23.44 -9.68
CA CYS A 600 -15.53 22.72 -8.45
C CYS A 600 -16.52 21.60 -8.18
N THR A 601 -16.02 20.42 -7.81
CA THR A 601 -16.85 19.37 -7.23
C THR A 601 -17.16 19.73 -5.78
N ILE A 602 -18.43 19.98 -5.49
CA ILE A 602 -18.91 20.33 -4.15
C ILE A 602 -19.47 19.08 -3.48
N SER A 603 -19.00 18.78 -2.29
CA SER A 603 -19.58 17.77 -1.42
C SER A 603 -20.62 18.44 -0.51
N ARG A 604 -21.83 17.87 -0.46
CA ARG A 604 -22.92 18.27 0.42
C ARG A 604 -23.09 17.22 1.51
N MET A 605 -23.07 17.64 2.75
CA MET A 605 -23.39 16.82 3.90
C MET A 605 -24.73 17.25 4.50
N GLU A 606 -25.60 16.29 4.69
CA GLU A 606 -26.91 16.44 5.30
C GLU A 606 -26.95 15.63 6.60
N ILE A 607 -27.24 16.29 7.70
CA ILE A 607 -27.47 15.68 9.02
C ILE A 607 -28.94 15.95 9.37
N PRO A 608 -29.73 14.94 9.77
CA PRO A 608 -31.12 15.15 10.14
C PRO A 608 -31.28 16.24 11.21
N GLY A 609 -32.13 17.24 10.94
CA GLY A 609 -32.36 18.37 11.84
C GLY A 609 -31.33 19.50 11.79
N GLU A 610 -30.33 19.42 10.91
CA GLU A 610 -29.31 20.46 10.73
C GLU A 610 -29.36 21.06 9.31
N LYS A 611 -28.81 22.27 9.14
CA LYS A 611 -28.63 22.84 7.81
C LYS A 611 -27.56 22.06 7.03
N SER A 612 -27.81 21.82 5.74
CA SER A 612 -26.81 21.21 4.86
C SER A 612 -25.52 22.03 4.83
N THR A 613 -24.38 21.36 4.87
CA THR A 613 -23.06 21.97 4.76
C THR A 613 -22.39 21.59 3.46
N PHE A 614 -21.57 22.47 2.90
CA PHE A 614 -20.97 22.34 1.58
C PHE A 614 -19.46 22.50 1.67
N TYR A 615 -18.71 21.66 0.94
CA TYR A 615 -17.24 21.63 0.94
C TYR A 615 -16.69 21.50 -0.47
N GLY A 616 -15.46 21.94 -0.69
CA GLY A 616 -14.71 21.72 -1.93
C GLY A 616 -14.78 22.89 -2.90
N SER A 617 -15.40 24.03 -2.52
CA SER A 617 -15.27 25.26 -3.30
C SER A 617 -13.85 25.81 -3.22
N ARG A 618 -13.39 26.44 -4.32
CA ARG A 618 -12.14 27.22 -4.37
C ARG A 618 -12.36 28.70 -4.07
N CYS A 619 -13.57 29.07 -3.78
CA CYS A 619 -14.01 30.41 -3.43
C CYS A 619 -14.87 30.35 -2.17
N ASP A 620 -14.99 31.47 -1.47
CA ASP A 620 -15.77 31.59 -0.21
C ASP A 620 -17.28 31.79 -0.44
N LEU A 621 -17.79 31.42 -1.63
CA LEU A 621 -19.20 31.59 -2.03
C LEU A 621 -20.01 30.31 -1.81
#